data_e73f929aae3fda851f90d86c87cfdb89
#
_entry.id   e73f929aae3fda851f90d86c87cfdb89
#
_cell.length_a   1.000
_cell.length_b   1.000
_cell.length_c   1.000
_cell.angle_alpha   90.00
_cell.angle_beta   90.00
_cell.angle_gamma   90.00
#
_symmetry.space_group_name_H-M   'P 1'
#
loop_
_entity.id
_entity.type
_entity.pdbx_description
1 polymer ?
#
loop_
_entity_poly.entity_id
_entity_poly.type
_entity_poly.pdbx_seq_one_letter_code
_entity_poly.pdbx_strand_id
1 'polypeptide(L)'
;NDKNLQIGILDFGPLYALGPNGRRWQNGVNLDKILPMVDEIHPTFYFADLDLTKSKYETYIKVLQNQKDMIPAIRTILPQTTDQENLQKQLEIFNNDAAGFSFYNYSFMNFENLDWINTSVQNLS
;
A
#
# COMPACT_ATOMS: atom_id res chain seq x y z
N ASN A 1 -28.19 13.78 -5.58
CA ASN A 1 -27.05 13.02 -6.10
C ASN A 1 -25.79 13.51 -5.41
N ASP A 2 -25.37 12.81 -4.36
CA ASP A 2 -24.10 13.08 -3.68
C ASP A 2 -22.96 12.67 -4.60
N LYS A 3 -22.47 13.66 -5.33
CA LYS A 3 -21.46 13.48 -6.37
C LYS A 3 -20.02 13.48 -5.84
N ASN A 4 -19.85 13.46 -4.52
CA ASN A 4 -18.54 13.50 -3.87
C ASN A 4 -18.14 12.18 -3.19
N LEU A 5 -18.83 11.08 -3.49
CA LEU A 5 -18.47 9.78 -2.99
C LEU A 5 -17.27 9.26 -3.78
N GLN A 6 -16.14 9.06 -3.10
CA GLN A 6 -14.97 8.39 -3.64
C GLN A 6 -15.02 6.90 -3.33
N ILE A 7 -14.62 6.07 -4.28
CA ILE A 7 -14.59 4.62 -4.13
C ILE A 7 -13.14 4.17 -4.16
N GLY A 8 -12.65 3.70 -3.02
CA GLY A 8 -11.35 3.06 -2.91
C GLY A 8 -11.48 1.53 -2.84
N ILE A 9 -10.48 0.83 -3.30
CA ILE A 9 -10.38 -0.63 -3.18
C ILE A 9 -9.09 -1.05 -2.50
N LEU A 10 -9.18 -1.93 -1.50
CA LEU A 10 -8.04 -2.61 -0.91
C LEU A 10 -7.62 -3.78 -1.80
N ASP A 11 -6.39 -3.76 -2.29
CA ASP A 11 -5.86 -4.81 -3.17
C ASP A 11 -4.73 -5.60 -2.49
N PHE A 12 -4.97 -6.87 -2.27
CA PHE A 12 -3.97 -7.82 -1.75
C PHE A 12 -3.00 -8.34 -2.82
N GLY A 13 -3.08 -7.81 -4.04
CA GLY A 13 -2.22 -8.22 -5.15
C GLY A 13 -0.73 -8.24 -4.84
N PRO A 14 -0.15 -7.23 -4.18
CA PRO A 14 1.28 -7.24 -3.85
C PRO A 14 1.72 -8.41 -2.99
N LEU A 15 0.86 -8.91 -2.10
CA LEU A 15 1.16 -10.07 -1.24
C LEU A 15 1.26 -11.37 -2.04
N TYR A 16 0.42 -11.53 -3.04
CA TYR A 16 0.24 -12.81 -3.74
C TYR A 16 0.71 -12.78 -5.19
N ALA A 17 0.84 -11.58 -5.79
CA ALA A 17 0.98 -11.45 -7.22
C ALA A 17 2.37 -11.82 -7.74
N LEU A 18 2.36 -12.70 -8.69
CA LEU A 18 3.48 -13.00 -9.60
C LEU A 18 3.25 -12.36 -10.99
N GLY A 19 2.31 -11.40 -11.09
CA GLY A 19 1.92 -10.77 -12.33
C GLY A 19 0.40 -10.72 -12.51
N PRO A 20 -0.12 -10.15 -13.60
CA PRO A 20 -1.57 -9.95 -13.81
C PRO A 20 -2.40 -11.23 -13.72
N ASN A 21 -1.89 -12.33 -14.27
CA ASN A 21 -2.59 -13.61 -14.25
C ASN A 21 -2.57 -14.28 -12.86
N GLY A 22 -1.47 -14.17 -12.13
CA GLY A 22 -1.36 -14.66 -10.76
C GLY A 22 -2.33 -13.95 -9.82
N ARG A 23 -2.54 -12.66 -10.01
CA ARG A 23 -3.49 -11.86 -9.22
C ARG A 23 -4.92 -12.32 -9.39
N ARG A 24 -5.36 -12.58 -10.62
CA ARG A 24 -6.70 -13.12 -10.89
C ARG A 24 -6.94 -14.45 -10.20
N TRP A 25 -5.94 -15.28 -10.21
CA TRP A 25 -6.07 -16.63 -9.68
C TRP A 25 -6.05 -16.67 -8.16
N GLN A 26 -5.20 -15.84 -7.54
CA GLN A 26 -4.96 -15.91 -6.09
C GLN A 26 -5.94 -15.08 -5.26
N ASN A 27 -6.40 -13.93 -5.76
CA ASN A 27 -7.27 -13.04 -5.01
C ASN A 27 -8.53 -12.60 -5.76
N GLY A 28 -8.78 -13.16 -6.94
CA GLY A 28 -9.98 -12.87 -7.73
C GLY A 28 -10.04 -11.45 -8.32
N VAL A 29 -9.01 -10.62 -8.12
CA VAL A 29 -9.00 -9.24 -8.57
C VAL A 29 -8.56 -9.14 -10.03
N ASN A 30 -9.44 -8.61 -10.85
CA ASN A 30 -9.13 -8.23 -12.23
C ASN A 30 -9.00 -6.72 -12.32
N LEU A 31 -7.76 -6.21 -12.25
CA LEU A 31 -7.51 -4.76 -12.24
C LEU A 31 -8.05 -4.06 -13.50
N ASP A 32 -7.93 -4.66 -14.68
CA ASP A 32 -8.42 -4.04 -15.93
C ASP A 32 -9.93 -3.76 -15.87
N LYS A 33 -10.68 -4.57 -15.10
CA LYS A 33 -12.13 -4.38 -14.92
C LYS A 33 -12.46 -3.47 -13.75
N ILE A 34 -11.65 -3.44 -12.72
CA ILE A 34 -11.92 -2.71 -11.48
C ILE A 34 -11.44 -1.27 -11.55
N LEU A 35 -10.26 -1.01 -12.13
CA LEU A 35 -9.70 0.33 -12.18
C LEU A 35 -10.64 1.40 -12.79
N PRO A 36 -11.43 1.12 -13.84
CA PRO A 36 -12.40 2.09 -14.33
C PRO A 36 -13.55 2.42 -13.36
N MET A 37 -13.77 1.59 -12.35
CA MET A 37 -14.90 1.68 -11.43
C MET A 37 -14.55 2.33 -10.09
N VAL A 38 -13.27 2.58 -9.81
CA VAL A 38 -12.78 3.11 -8.54
C VAL A 38 -12.03 4.43 -8.75
N ASP A 39 -11.95 5.24 -7.72
CA ASP A 39 -11.21 6.50 -7.73
C ASP A 39 -9.77 6.30 -7.27
N GLU A 40 -9.55 5.41 -6.31
CA GLU A 40 -8.25 5.14 -5.69
C GLU A 40 -8.04 3.64 -5.44
N ILE A 41 -6.78 3.24 -5.29
CA ILE A 41 -6.39 1.86 -4.99
C ILE A 41 -5.42 1.79 -3.81
N HIS A 42 -5.68 0.87 -2.88
CA HIS A 42 -4.88 0.66 -1.67
C HIS A 42 -4.19 -0.71 -1.76
N PRO A 43 -3.03 -0.81 -2.42
CA PRO A 43 -2.28 -2.06 -2.47
C PRO A 43 -1.62 -2.36 -1.12
N THR A 44 -1.68 -3.59 -0.66
CA THR A 44 -1.10 -4.03 0.61
C THR A 44 0.37 -4.42 0.44
N PHE A 45 1.25 -3.68 1.10
CA PHE A 45 2.68 -3.97 1.18
C PHE A 45 3.06 -4.39 2.60
N TYR A 46 2.62 -5.58 3.01
CA TYR A 46 2.80 -6.10 4.36
C TYR A 46 4.08 -6.94 4.47
N PHE A 47 5.23 -6.31 4.19
CA PHE A 47 6.53 -6.95 4.20
C PHE A 47 7.49 -6.20 5.16
N ALA A 48 8.25 -6.95 5.95
CA ALA A 48 9.35 -6.39 6.73
C ALA A 48 10.62 -6.18 5.88
N ASP A 49 10.79 -7.01 4.87
CA ASP A 49 11.93 -6.96 3.94
C ASP A 49 11.76 -5.80 2.95
N LEU A 50 12.69 -4.85 3.00
CA LEU A 50 12.65 -3.64 2.17
C LEU A 50 12.95 -3.92 0.69
N ASP A 51 13.82 -4.87 0.38
CA ASP A 51 14.14 -5.23 -1.00
C ASP A 51 12.95 -5.92 -1.65
N LEU A 52 12.28 -6.81 -0.90
CA LEU A 52 11.03 -7.42 -1.34
C LEU A 52 9.94 -6.37 -1.54
N THR A 53 9.76 -5.44 -0.61
CA THR A 53 8.81 -4.34 -0.73
C THR A 53 9.05 -3.54 -2.01
N LYS A 54 10.30 -3.14 -2.25
CA LYS A 54 10.69 -2.40 -3.45
C LYS A 54 10.41 -3.17 -4.73
N SER A 55 10.81 -4.42 -4.79
CA SER A 55 10.60 -5.29 -5.96
C SER A 55 9.10 -5.47 -6.28
N LYS A 56 8.27 -5.69 -5.25
CA LYS A 56 6.82 -5.81 -5.41
C LYS A 56 6.19 -4.49 -5.85
N TYR A 57 6.65 -3.39 -5.29
CA TYR A 57 6.20 -2.04 -5.67
C TYR A 57 6.50 -1.72 -7.13
N GLU A 58 7.74 -1.91 -7.58
CA GLU A 58 8.13 -1.68 -8.97
C GLU A 58 7.31 -2.51 -9.96
N THR A 59 6.98 -3.74 -9.60
CA THR A 59 6.08 -4.60 -10.38
C THR A 59 4.66 -4.05 -10.40
N TYR A 60 4.18 -3.58 -9.26
CA TYR A 60 2.83 -3.06 -9.12
C TYR A 60 2.61 -1.78 -9.93
N ILE A 61 3.54 -0.84 -9.86
CA ILE A 61 3.49 0.42 -10.63
C ILE A 61 3.41 0.15 -12.14
N LYS A 62 4.15 -0.82 -12.63
CA LYS A 62 4.07 -1.22 -14.06
C LYS A 62 2.69 -1.75 -14.46
N VAL A 63 2.01 -2.43 -13.54
CA VAL A 63 0.65 -2.94 -13.79
C VAL A 63 -0.38 -1.82 -13.69
N LEU A 64 -0.21 -0.90 -12.74
CA LEU A 64 -1.14 0.20 -12.50
C LEU A 64 -1.07 1.28 -13.60
N GLN A 65 0.10 1.51 -14.18
CA GLN A 65 0.34 2.47 -15.29
C GLN A 65 -0.19 3.89 -14.99
N ASN A 66 -0.11 4.34 -13.77
CA ASN A 66 -0.59 5.65 -13.30
C ASN A 66 -2.09 5.92 -13.59
N GLN A 67 -2.89 4.89 -13.71
CA GLN A 67 -4.32 5.03 -14.03
C GLN A 67 -5.16 5.54 -12.87
N LYS A 68 -4.68 5.36 -11.64
CA LYS A 68 -5.39 5.71 -10.39
C LYS A 68 -4.43 6.16 -9.32
N ASP A 69 -4.95 6.96 -8.40
CA ASP A 69 -4.24 7.33 -7.20
C ASP A 69 -3.95 6.08 -6.37
N MET A 70 -2.69 5.93 -6.01
CA MET A 70 -2.21 4.81 -5.21
C MET A 70 -1.98 5.26 -3.78
N ILE A 71 -2.61 4.57 -2.84
CA ILE A 71 -2.47 4.76 -1.40
C ILE A 71 -1.95 3.45 -0.79
N PRO A 72 -0.62 3.25 -0.70
CA PRO A 72 -0.06 2.02 -0.16
C PRO A 72 -0.56 1.74 1.25
N ALA A 73 -1.04 0.51 1.48
CA ALA A 73 -1.43 0.04 2.80
C ALA A 73 -0.25 -0.69 3.45
N ILE A 74 0.17 -0.21 4.62
CA ILE A 74 1.34 -0.69 5.36
C ILE A 74 0.86 -1.23 6.71
N ARG A 75 1.40 -2.36 7.12
CA ARG A 75 1.12 -2.92 8.43
C ARG A 75 2.19 -2.48 9.43
N THR A 76 1.82 -1.60 10.35
CA THR A 76 2.72 -0.92 11.29
C THR A 76 2.94 -1.69 12.60
N ILE A 77 2.85 -3.01 12.56
CA ILE A 77 3.09 -3.90 13.70
C ILE A 77 3.97 -5.08 13.28
N LEU A 78 4.59 -5.73 14.27
CA LEU A 78 5.37 -6.94 14.04
C LEU A 78 4.53 -8.04 13.36
N PRO A 79 5.14 -8.85 12.50
CA PRO A 79 6.53 -8.81 12.06
C PRO A 79 6.78 -7.92 10.83
N GLN A 80 5.78 -7.25 10.26
CA GLN A 80 5.88 -6.51 9.00
C GLN A 80 6.59 -5.16 9.14
N THR A 81 6.48 -4.53 10.31
CA THR A 81 7.25 -3.33 10.67
C THR A 81 7.96 -3.60 11.97
N THR A 82 9.27 -3.59 11.95
CA THR A 82 10.10 -4.01 13.09
C THR A 82 10.39 -2.86 14.06
N ASP A 83 10.53 -1.65 13.54
CA ASP A 83 10.82 -0.43 14.27
C ASP A 83 10.52 0.81 13.41
N GLN A 84 10.75 1.99 13.98
CA GLN A 84 10.49 3.25 13.31
C GLN A 84 11.38 3.49 12.08
N GLU A 85 12.65 3.06 12.11
CA GLU A 85 13.55 3.20 10.97
C GLU A 85 13.09 2.34 9.78
N ASN A 86 12.61 1.13 10.06
CA ASN A 86 12.04 0.26 9.03
C ASN A 86 10.79 0.87 8.42
N LEU A 87 9.90 1.45 9.23
CA LEU A 87 8.71 2.15 8.74
C LEU A 87 9.09 3.33 7.86
N GLN A 88 10.04 4.15 8.30
CA GLN A 88 10.54 5.29 7.53
C GLN A 88 11.01 4.87 6.13
N LYS A 89 11.84 3.83 6.06
CA LYS A 89 12.35 3.28 4.80
C LYS A 89 11.26 2.68 3.92
N GLN A 90 10.25 2.05 4.51
CA GLN A 90 9.07 1.58 3.76
C GLN A 90 8.35 2.76 3.09
N LEU A 91 8.08 3.83 3.82
CA LEU A 91 7.40 5.01 3.28
C LEU A 91 8.21 5.69 2.17
N GLU A 92 9.52 5.78 2.32
CA GLU A 92 10.43 6.35 1.31
C GLU A 92 10.38 5.60 -0.04
N ILE A 93 10.16 4.29 -0.02
CA ILE A 93 9.98 3.50 -1.26
C ILE A 93 8.81 4.03 -2.10
N PHE A 94 7.74 4.47 -1.46
CA PHE A 94 6.49 4.87 -2.14
C PHE A 94 6.38 6.37 -2.39
N ASN A 95 7.19 7.19 -1.74
CA ASN A 95 6.96 8.63 -1.58
C ASN A 95 6.80 9.41 -2.90
N ASN A 96 7.44 8.95 -3.98
CA ASN A 96 7.38 9.67 -5.26
C ASN A 96 6.06 9.47 -6.03
N ASP A 97 5.35 8.38 -5.79
CA ASP A 97 4.20 7.97 -6.59
C ASP A 97 2.91 7.82 -5.76
N ALA A 98 3.03 7.80 -4.43
CA ALA A 98 1.88 7.64 -3.56
C ALA A 98 1.10 8.94 -3.39
N ALA A 99 -0.21 8.89 -3.53
CA ALA A 99 -1.10 10.00 -3.20
C ALA A 99 -1.32 10.16 -1.68
N GLY A 100 -0.93 9.16 -0.90
CA GLY A 100 -1.02 9.11 0.55
C GLY A 100 -0.65 7.74 1.08
N PHE A 101 -0.88 7.49 2.37
CA PHE A 101 -0.60 6.20 3.01
C PHE A 101 -1.79 5.72 3.83
N SER A 102 -1.98 4.41 3.89
CA SER A 102 -2.95 3.74 4.75
C SER A 102 -2.22 2.84 5.72
N PHE A 103 -2.53 2.95 7.01
CA PHE A 103 -1.86 2.19 8.07
C PHE A 103 -2.80 1.17 8.68
N TYR A 104 -2.39 -0.09 8.65
CA TYR A 104 -3.14 -1.22 9.20
C TYR A 104 -2.37 -1.80 10.38
N ASN A 105 -2.94 -2.05 11.50
CA ASN A 105 -4.33 -1.94 11.96
C ASN A 105 -4.34 -1.21 13.30
N TYR A 106 -5.11 -0.14 13.42
CA TYR A 106 -5.18 0.70 14.62
C TYR A 106 -5.48 -0.12 15.90
N SER A 107 -6.35 -1.12 15.81
CA SER A 107 -6.72 -1.94 16.97
C SER A 107 -5.56 -2.76 17.57
N PHE A 108 -4.50 -2.97 16.83
CA PHE A 108 -3.31 -3.70 17.26
C PHE A 108 -2.09 -2.80 17.51
N MET A 109 -2.20 -1.51 17.25
CA MET A 109 -1.13 -0.54 17.50
C MET A 109 -1.11 -0.14 18.96
N ASN A 110 0.09 0.06 19.49
CA ASN A 110 0.32 0.75 20.75
C ASN A 110 0.67 2.23 20.47
N PHE A 111 0.87 3.03 21.52
CA PHE A 111 1.23 4.44 21.38
C PHE A 111 2.56 4.64 20.64
N GLU A 112 3.52 3.76 20.85
CA GLU A 112 4.81 3.78 20.17
C GLU A 112 4.67 3.62 18.64
N ASN A 113 3.80 2.71 18.19
CA ASN A 113 3.52 2.56 16.75
C ASN A 113 2.88 3.82 16.15
N LEU A 114 2.04 4.51 16.90
CA LEU A 114 1.46 5.80 16.47
C LEU A 114 2.53 6.90 16.37
N ASP A 115 3.47 6.93 17.31
CA ASP A 115 4.60 7.86 17.27
C ASP A 115 5.52 7.57 16.08
N TRP A 116 5.75 6.29 15.75
CA TRP A 116 6.49 5.92 14.54
C TRP A 116 5.84 6.45 13.26
N ILE A 117 4.50 6.30 13.15
CA ILE A 117 3.75 6.82 11.99
C ILE A 117 3.91 8.33 11.91
N ASN A 118 3.65 9.04 12.99
CA ASN A 118 3.72 10.49 13.02
C ASN A 118 5.11 11.00 12.63
N THR A 119 6.14 10.44 13.23
CA THR A 119 7.53 10.81 12.94
C THR A 119 7.91 10.50 11.49
N SER A 120 7.57 9.31 11.01
CA SER A 120 7.94 8.88 9.67
C SER A 120 7.24 9.70 8.58
N VAL A 121 5.97 10.04 8.77
CA VAL A 121 5.22 10.88 7.82
C VAL A 121 5.79 12.32 7.79
N GLN A 122 6.14 12.88 8.94
CA GLN A 122 6.75 14.21 9.01
C GLN A 122 8.12 14.28 8.32
N ASN A 123 8.85 13.18 8.28
CA ASN A 123 10.17 13.10 7.68
C ASN A 123 10.16 12.88 6.15
N LEU A 124 8.99 12.70 5.54
CA LEU A 124 8.86 12.49 4.09
C LEU A 124 8.90 13.78 3.25
N SER A 125 9.15 14.88 3.85
CA SER A 125 9.20 16.19 3.17
C SER A 125 10.33 16.32 2.14
#